data_d724d4818c9b4bf620803419734bf0ac
#
_entry.id   d724d4818c9b4bf620803419734bf0ac
#
_cell.length_a   1.000
_cell.length_b   1.000
_cell.length_c   1.000
_cell.angle_alpha   90.00
_cell.angle_beta   90.00
_cell.angle_gamma   90.00
#
_symmetry.space_group_name_H-M   'P 1'
#
loop_
_entity.id
_entity.type
_entity.pdbx_description
1 polymer ?
#
loop_
_entity_poly.entity_id
_entity_poly.type
_entity_poly.pdbx_seq_one_letter_code
_entity_poly.pdbx_strand_id
1 'polypeptide(L)'
;MRKTDTKTLKSCLPQWLREHGLPLHKPFACLNPAHQDAHPSMGYNEKNQTVHCFACGATYDIFDLVGQEENLTDFPSKMKAVNRRYGGGEIIRVTAKPTQAFPYKEGGGRSDPYFTGRGLSDETVRRFGLVVENGYAVLPVFVDGVCRSVCRRAIDPAVEPRYQNSRGAMQLWNSAAMERAAGKELFVTEGIFDALSLEELGFPAVALCGAANTGKLVQKIDEYVPVAWPERVILAGDADAAGQGMNEKLREQLTARGIACAVLALPDGCKDVNEALVQNRDALQAACEAAIAPQTVQEQLTLEDEFLAYLGRRGGAAVMSTGIAGLDKALDGGLHAGLTVLGAVSSMGKTSLMLQMADTLAAAGRNVL
;
A
#
# COMPACT_ATOMS: atom_id res chain seq x y z
N MET A 1 22.34 2.69 4.06
CA MET A 1 21.23 3.55 4.53
C MET A 1 20.70 2.98 5.85
N ARG A 2 20.45 3.81 6.87
CA ARG A 2 19.95 3.32 8.17
C ARG A 2 18.46 3.05 8.05
N LYS A 3 18.02 1.80 8.30
CA LYS A 3 16.60 1.42 8.38
C LYS A 3 16.00 2.04 9.65
N THR A 4 14.96 2.84 9.53
CA THR A 4 14.17 3.29 10.68
C THR A 4 12.99 2.32 10.82
N ASP A 5 12.94 1.61 11.94
CA ASP A 5 11.86 0.66 12.24
C ASP A 5 10.64 1.43 12.75
N THR A 6 9.46 1.18 12.17
CA THR A 6 8.18 1.74 12.64
C THR A 6 7.93 1.47 14.11
N LYS A 7 8.38 0.31 14.61
CA LYS A 7 8.27 -0.05 16.02
C LYS A 7 9.11 0.88 16.91
N THR A 8 10.31 1.25 16.43
CA THR A 8 11.18 2.23 17.12
C THR A 8 10.54 3.60 17.13
N LEU A 9 9.94 4.03 16.01
CA LEU A 9 9.23 5.32 15.96
C LEU A 9 7.97 5.30 16.86
N LYS A 10 7.21 4.21 16.91
CA LYS A 10 6.08 4.05 17.84
C LYS A 10 6.52 4.18 19.30
N SER A 11 7.69 3.69 19.65
CA SER A 11 8.22 3.82 21.03
C SER A 11 8.57 5.25 21.42
N CYS A 12 8.50 6.22 20.50
CA CYS A 12 8.65 7.64 20.80
C CYS A 12 7.36 8.29 21.32
N LEU A 13 6.22 7.59 21.33
CA LEU A 13 4.95 8.12 21.85
C LEU A 13 5.04 8.66 23.28
N PRO A 14 5.73 8.03 24.25
CA PRO A 14 5.91 8.61 25.58
C PRO A 14 6.65 9.95 25.58
N GLN A 15 7.57 10.15 24.64
CA GLN A 15 8.26 11.44 24.50
C GLN A 15 7.29 12.51 23.99
N TRP A 16 6.51 12.21 22.95
CA TRP A 16 5.47 13.09 22.42
C TRP A 16 4.48 13.49 23.52
N LEU A 17 3.99 12.51 24.32
CA LEU A 17 3.07 12.78 25.43
C LEU A 17 3.66 13.75 26.47
N ARG A 18 4.94 13.59 26.85
CA ARG A 18 5.62 14.51 27.78
C ARG A 18 5.76 15.90 27.19
N GLU A 19 6.10 16.04 25.92
CA GLU A 19 6.22 17.32 25.22
C GLU A 19 4.91 18.09 25.21
N HIS A 20 3.77 17.35 25.22
CA HIS A 20 2.42 17.93 25.28
C HIS A 20 1.85 18.03 26.71
N GLY A 21 2.67 17.79 27.72
CA GLY A 21 2.24 17.87 29.12
C GLY A 21 1.25 16.78 29.54
N LEU A 22 1.16 15.68 28.79
CA LEU A 22 0.21 14.59 29.04
C LEU A 22 0.85 13.50 29.91
N PRO A 23 0.13 12.99 30.94
CA PRO A 23 0.66 12.00 31.87
C PRO A 23 0.67 10.60 31.25
N LEU A 24 1.71 9.82 31.58
CA LEU A 24 1.83 8.41 31.12
C LEU A 24 1.04 7.42 32.01
N HIS A 25 0.82 7.75 33.29
CA HIS A 25 0.28 6.81 34.27
C HIS A 25 -1.07 7.24 34.88
N LYS A 26 -1.66 8.30 34.34
CA LYS A 26 -2.97 8.81 34.76
C LYS A 26 -3.80 9.09 33.51
N PRO A 27 -5.13 8.97 33.60
CA PRO A 27 -6.00 9.41 32.51
C PRO A 27 -5.85 10.91 32.23
N PHE A 28 -6.05 11.30 30.98
CA PHE A 28 -6.05 12.68 30.51
C PHE A 28 -7.22 12.90 29.54
N ALA A 29 -7.49 14.15 29.16
CA ALA A 29 -8.57 14.51 28.27
C ALA A 29 -8.40 13.83 26.88
N CYS A 30 -9.49 13.42 26.28
CA CYS A 30 -9.48 12.75 24.99
C CYS A 30 -8.91 13.65 23.89
N LEU A 31 -8.01 13.09 23.08
CA LEU A 31 -7.38 13.78 21.94
C LEU A 31 -8.23 13.73 20.66
N ASN A 32 -9.41 13.10 20.69
CA ASN A 32 -10.34 13.11 19.58
C ASN A 32 -11.08 14.46 19.52
N PRO A 33 -10.89 15.28 18.46
CA PRO A 33 -11.53 16.60 18.35
C PRO A 33 -13.07 16.53 18.37
N ALA A 34 -13.64 15.39 17.97
CA ALA A 34 -15.09 15.17 17.97
C ALA A 34 -15.66 14.76 19.34
N HIS A 35 -14.79 14.54 20.34
CA HIS A 35 -15.20 14.11 21.68
C HIS A 35 -14.86 15.16 22.73
N GLN A 36 -15.88 15.90 23.18
CA GLN A 36 -15.74 16.80 24.35
C GLN A 36 -15.71 15.96 25.62
N ASP A 37 -14.53 15.81 26.19
CA ASP A 37 -14.29 14.97 27.36
C ASP A 37 -14.49 15.76 28.65
N ALA A 38 -15.64 15.57 29.33
CA ALA A 38 -15.93 16.23 30.59
C ALA A 38 -15.09 15.69 31.78
N HIS A 39 -14.60 14.43 31.64
CA HIS A 39 -13.74 13.78 32.63
C HIS A 39 -12.62 13.03 31.90
N PRO A 40 -11.34 13.12 32.34
CA PRO A 40 -10.22 12.46 31.71
C PRO A 40 -10.48 10.97 31.45
N SER A 41 -10.60 10.59 30.19
CA SER A 41 -10.99 9.24 29.77
C SER A 41 -10.01 8.55 28.82
N MET A 42 -8.92 9.24 28.43
CA MET A 42 -7.89 8.66 27.57
C MET A 42 -6.66 8.26 28.39
N GLY A 43 -6.12 7.07 28.10
CA GLY A 43 -4.95 6.55 28.79
C GLY A 43 -3.90 6.01 27.82
N TYR A 44 -2.64 6.04 28.24
CA TYR A 44 -1.52 5.47 27.48
C TYR A 44 -1.37 3.96 27.75
N ASN A 45 -1.20 3.21 26.66
CA ASN A 45 -0.94 1.76 26.70
C ASN A 45 0.49 1.49 26.25
N GLU A 46 1.37 1.20 27.20
CA GLU A 46 2.78 0.93 26.96
C GLU A 46 3.02 -0.30 26.07
N LYS A 47 2.21 -1.36 26.22
CA LYS A 47 2.38 -2.61 25.47
C LYS A 47 2.15 -2.40 23.96
N ASN A 48 1.17 -1.58 23.60
CA ASN A 48 0.77 -1.35 22.22
C ASN A 48 1.33 -0.04 21.65
N GLN A 49 1.96 0.80 22.50
CA GLN A 49 2.43 2.13 22.14
C GLN A 49 1.31 2.96 21.49
N THR A 50 0.16 3.03 22.18
CA THR A 50 -1.03 3.78 21.75
C THR A 50 -1.65 4.52 22.93
N VAL A 51 -2.43 5.54 22.65
CA VAL A 51 -3.39 6.12 23.60
C VAL A 51 -4.80 5.67 23.23
N HIS A 52 -5.60 5.33 24.21
CA HIS A 52 -6.98 4.85 24.02
C HIS A 52 -7.94 5.60 24.93
N CYS A 53 -9.03 6.08 24.34
CA CYS A 53 -10.12 6.71 25.08
C CYS A 53 -11.17 5.67 25.46
N PHE A 54 -11.40 5.46 26.73
CA PHE A 54 -12.38 4.49 27.23
C PHE A 54 -13.83 4.96 27.08
N ALA A 55 -14.07 6.25 26.81
CA ALA A 55 -15.40 6.79 26.62
C ALA A 55 -15.85 6.74 25.15
N CYS A 56 -15.04 7.20 24.19
CA CYS A 56 -15.42 7.22 22.77
C CYS A 56 -14.78 6.12 21.91
N GLY A 57 -13.88 5.29 22.50
CA GLY A 57 -13.21 4.21 21.80
C GLY A 57 -12.07 4.65 20.87
N ALA A 58 -11.80 5.94 20.72
CA ALA A 58 -10.73 6.43 19.85
C ALA A 58 -9.36 5.92 20.32
N THR A 59 -8.55 5.46 19.35
CA THR A 59 -7.19 4.96 19.61
C THR A 59 -6.24 5.59 18.62
N TYR A 60 -5.13 6.14 19.13
CA TYR A 60 -4.10 6.81 18.32
C TYR A 60 -2.72 6.30 18.68
N ASP A 61 -1.87 6.17 17.66
CA ASP A 61 -0.43 6.04 17.84
C ASP A 61 0.29 7.37 17.53
N ILE A 62 1.62 7.39 17.62
CA ILE A 62 2.40 8.62 17.37
C ILE A 62 2.23 9.14 15.94
N PHE A 63 2.02 8.26 14.96
CA PHE A 63 1.82 8.67 13.57
C PHE A 63 0.47 9.37 13.38
N ASP A 64 -0.56 8.93 14.09
CA ASP A 64 -1.87 9.57 14.05
C ASP A 64 -1.82 10.93 14.71
N LEU A 65 -1.18 11.04 15.88
CA LEU A 65 -1.11 12.28 16.63
C LEU A 65 -0.28 13.36 15.91
N VAL A 66 0.92 13.01 15.43
CA VAL A 66 1.74 13.93 14.62
C VAL A 66 1.07 14.23 13.28
N GLY A 67 0.37 13.26 12.71
CA GLY A 67 -0.41 13.46 11.49
C GLY A 67 -1.55 14.46 11.67
N GLN A 68 -2.26 14.43 12.80
CA GLN A 68 -3.30 15.40 13.13
C GLN A 68 -2.72 16.81 13.33
N GLU A 69 -1.59 16.94 14.02
CA GLU A 69 -0.92 18.23 14.22
C GLU A 69 -0.47 18.90 12.93
N GLU A 70 0.07 18.12 12.01
CA GLU A 70 0.61 18.62 10.74
C GLU A 70 -0.40 18.53 9.57
N ASN A 71 -1.66 18.16 9.84
CA ASN A 71 -2.73 17.96 8.84
C ASN A 71 -2.34 16.98 7.72
N LEU A 72 -1.66 15.88 8.09
CA LEU A 72 -1.21 14.85 7.16
C LEU A 72 -2.24 13.71 7.11
N THR A 73 -2.65 13.32 5.91
CA THR A 73 -3.65 12.26 5.71
C THR A 73 -3.03 10.91 5.38
N ASP A 74 -1.92 10.89 4.64
CA ASP A 74 -1.26 9.67 4.22
C ASP A 74 -0.19 9.19 5.22
N PHE A 75 -0.06 7.88 5.34
CA PHE A 75 0.88 7.27 6.29
C PHE A 75 2.36 7.58 5.99
N PRO A 76 2.84 7.64 4.72
CA PRO A 76 4.19 8.06 4.40
C PRO A 76 4.56 9.44 4.92
N SER A 77 3.67 10.41 4.75
CA SER A 77 3.88 11.78 5.23
C SER A 77 3.90 11.83 6.76
N LYS A 78 2.99 11.12 7.42
CA LYS A 78 2.98 10.96 8.89
C LYS A 78 4.30 10.35 9.39
N MET A 79 4.78 9.30 8.73
CA MET A 79 6.06 8.66 9.07
C MET A 79 7.26 9.59 8.87
N LYS A 80 7.29 10.39 7.79
CA LYS A 80 8.33 11.40 7.57
C LYS A 80 8.34 12.44 8.69
N ALA A 81 7.18 12.90 9.11
CA ALA A 81 7.03 13.88 10.17
C ALA A 81 7.53 13.33 11.52
N VAL A 82 7.12 12.12 11.89
CA VAL A 82 7.57 11.44 13.11
C VAL A 82 9.09 11.20 13.06
N ASN A 83 9.61 10.70 11.93
CA ASN A 83 11.05 10.47 11.80
C ASN A 83 11.86 11.77 11.84
N ARG A 84 11.37 12.86 11.28
CA ARG A 84 12.01 14.18 11.35
C ARG A 84 12.08 14.69 12.80
N ARG A 85 11.02 14.49 13.59
CA ARG A 85 10.95 14.95 14.98
C ARG A 85 11.71 14.06 15.95
N TYR A 86 11.63 12.74 15.77
CA TYR A 86 12.06 11.76 16.77
C TYR A 86 13.12 10.79 16.28
N GLY A 87 13.40 10.74 14.97
CA GLY A 87 14.36 9.80 14.38
C GLY A 87 15.83 10.22 14.44
N GLY A 88 16.15 11.38 15.02
CA GLY A 88 17.49 11.95 15.08
C GLY A 88 18.41 11.45 16.20
N GLY A 89 17.94 10.53 17.04
CA GLY A 89 18.76 9.81 18.00
C GLY A 89 19.38 8.56 17.39
N GLU A 90 20.51 8.12 17.91
CA GLU A 90 21.11 6.84 17.53
C GLU A 90 20.07 5.72 17.62
N ILE A 91 19.66 5.22 16.46
CA ILE A 91 18.67 4.11 16.40
C ILE A 91 19.39 2.88 16.90
N ILE A 92 19.18 2.55 18.15
CA ILE A 92 19.56 1.25 18.69
C ILE A 92 18.76 0.22 17.90
N ARG A 93 19.43 -0.44 16.95
CA ARG A 93 18.87 -1.63 16.31
C ARG A 93 18.53 -2.60 17.42
N VAL A 94 17.25 -2.76 17.73
CA VAL A 94 16.81 -4.00 18.38
C VAL A 94 17.00 -5.06 17.30
N THR A 95 18.20 -5.64 17.28
CA THR A 95 18.46 -6.81 16.47
C THR A 95 17.47 -7.86 16.92
N ALA A 96 16.52 -8.18 16.02
CA ALA A 96 15.79 -9.44 16.15
C ALA A 96 16.87 -10.50 16.47
N LYS A 97 16.60 -11.38 17.44
CA LYS A 97 17.51 -12.47 17.80
C LYS A 97 18.13 -13.01 16.51
N PRO A 98 19.47 -13.09 16.41
CA PRO A 98 20.11 -13.52 15.18
C PRO A 98 19.52 -14.88 14.80
N THR A 99 18.69 -14.90 13.78
CA THR A 99 18.17 -16.15 13.22
C THR A 99 19.38 -16.89 12.72
N GLN A 100 19.61 -18.10 13.22
CA GLN A 100 20.78 -18.90 12.91
C GLN A 100 20.96 -18.98 11.38
N ALA A 101 22.16 -18.70 10.89
CA ALA A 101 22.47 -18.83 9.48
C ALA A 101 22.19 -20.27 9.03
N PHE A 102 21.50 -20.43 7.91
CA PHE A 102 21.32 -21.75 7.32
C PHE A 102 22.64 -22.19 6.69
N PRO A 103 23.13 -23.42 6.93
CA PRO A 103 24.35 -23.92 6.30
C PRO A 103 24.07 -24.12 4.80
N TYR A 104 24.43 -23.14 4.01
CA TYR A 104 24.31 -23.15 2.57
C TYR A 104 25.72 -23.09 1.97
N LYS A 105 26.05 -24.05 1.10
CA LYS A 105 27.28 -24.00 0.31
C LYS A 105 26.96 -23.31 -1.01
N GLU A 106 27.63 -22.19 -1.28
CA GLU A 106 27.59 -21.59 -2.61
C GLU A 106 28.04 -22.62 -3.65
N GLY A 107 27.20 -22.89 -4.62
CA GLY A 107 27.53 -23.73 -5.74
C GLY A 107 28.57 -23.05 -6.62
N GLY A 108 29.51 -23.81 -7.15
CA GLY A 108 30.60 -23.31 -8.00
C GLY A 108 30.18 -22.81 -9.38
N GLY A 109 29.06 -22.10 -9.52
CA GLY A 109 28.70 -21.28 -10.66
C GLY A 109 28.59 -21.99 -12.04
N ARG A 110 28.35 -23.29 -12.05
CA ARG A 110 28.07 -24.02 -13.30
C ARG A 110 26.60 -23.93 -13.65
N SER A 111 26.34 -23.52 -14.89
CA SER A 111 25.05 -23.65 -15.53
C SER A 111 24.53 -25.08 -15.40
N ASP A 112 23.36 -25.22 -14.79
CA ASP A 112 22.65 -26.49 -14.82
C ASP A 112 21.54 -26.42 -15.88
N PRO A 113 21.38 -27.46 -16.72
CA PRO A 113 20.35 -27.52 -17.76
C PRO A 113 18.93 -27.20 -17.24
N TYR A 114 18.67 -27.45 -15.96
CA TYR A 114 17.38 -27.12 -15.35
C TYR A 114 17.11 -25.62 -15.33
N PHE A 115 18.09 -24.80 -14.94
CA PHE A 115 17.93 -23.36 -14.89
C PHE A 115 17.93 -22.74 -16.29
N THR A 116 18.79 -23.25 -17.18
CA THR A 116 18.79 -22.82 -18.60
C THR A 116 17.46 -23.11 -19.27
N GLY A 117 16.89 -24.29 -19.01
CA GLY A 117 15.55 -24.67 -19.50
C GLY A 117 14.43 -23.81 -18.93
N ARG A 118 14.70 -23.05 -17.87
CA ARG A 118 13.82 -22.04 -17.31
C ARG A 118 14.10 -20.61 -17.78
N GLY A 119 14.94 -20.46 -18.78
CA GLY A 119 15.28 -19.16 -19.38
C GLY A 119 16.28 -18.34 -18.57
N LEU A 120 16.91 -18.91 -17.53
CA LEU A 120 17.85 -18.21 -16.68
C LEU A 120 19.28 -18.33 -17.19
N SER A 121 20.01 -17.21 -17.25
CA SER A 121 21.41 -17.15 -17.62
C SER A 121 22.33 -17.63 -16.48
N ASP A 122 23.56 -17.96 -16.82
CA ASP A 122 24.62 -18.28 -15.86
C ASP A 122 24.91 -17.14 -14.91
N GLU A 123 24.71 -15.90 -15.34
CA GLU A 123 24.88 -14.72 -14.53
C GLU A 123 23.83 -14.67 -13.43
N THR A 124 22.57 -14.87 -13.78
CA THR A 124 21.45 -14.93 -12.82
C THR A 124 21.59 -16.09 -11.85
N VAL A 125 21.98 -17.28 -12.36
CA VAL A 125 22.22 -18.47 -11.52
C VAL A 125 23.31 -18.19 -10.47
N ARG A 126 24.42 -17.59 -10.88
CA ARG A 126 25.52 -17.21 -9.95
C ARG A 126 25.13 -16.10 -9.00
N ARG A 127 24.49 -15.03 -9.50
CA ARG A 127 24.07 -13.87 -8.73
C ARG A 127 23.15 -14.25 -7.55
N PHE A 128 22.26 -15.20 -7.76
CA PHE A 128 21.32 -15.65 -6.74
C PHE A 128 21.77 -16.94 -6.02
N GLY A 129 22.95 -17.47 -6.35
CA GLY A 129 23.50 -18.64 -5.70
C GLY A 129 22.67 -19.91 -5.93
N LEU A 130 22.04 -20.05 -7.09
CA LEU A 130 21.19 -21.19 -7.41
C LEU A 130 22.04 -22.44 -7.68
N VAL A 131 21.61 -23.58 -7.18
CA VAL A 131 22.30 -24.86 -7.41
C VAL A 131 21.30 -25.99 -7.62
N VAL A 132 21.73 -27.03 -8.31
CA VAL A 132 21.01 -28.31 -8.38
C VAL A 132 21.74 -29.31 -7.48
N GLU A 133 21.02 -29.87 -6.50
CA GLU A 133 21.55 -30.84 -5.58
C GLU A 133 20.52 -31.94 -5.27
N ASN A 134 20.93 -33.20 -5.37
CA ASN A 134 20.10 -34.36 -5.03
C ASN A 134 18.72 -34.38 -5.74
N GLY A 135 18.65 -33.97 -6.99
CA GLY A 135 17.40 -33.92 -7.76
C GLY A 135 16.49 -32.75 -7.45
N TYR A 136 17.00 -31.74 -6.72
CA TYR A 136 16.29 -30.53 -6.41
C TYR A 136 17.02 -29.28 -6.92
N ALA A 137 16.28 -28.34 -7.44
CA ALA A 137 16.73 -26.97 -7.59
C ALA A 137 16.67 -26.29 -6.20
N VAL A 138 17.80 -25.83 -5.73
CA VAL A 138 17.96 -25.18 -4.42
C VAL A 138 18.02 -23.68 -4.60
N LEU A 139 17.07 -23.00 -4.00
CA LEU A 139 16.83 -21.57 -4.12
C LEU A 139 17.06 -20.91 -2.74
N PRO A 140 18.25 -20.32 -2.50
CA PRO A 140 18.55 -19.72 -1.20
C PRO A 140 17.78 -18.42 -0.98
N VAL A 141 17.41 -18.17 0.26
CA VAL A 141 16.73 -16.95 0.69
C VAL A 141 17.67 -16.14 1.57
N PHE A 142 18.20 -15.07 1.03
CA PHE A 142 19.11 -14.18 1.72
C PHE A 142 18.36 -13.03 2.40
N VAL A 143 18.73 -12.74 3.64
CA VAL A 143 18.29 -11.55 4.35
C VAL A 143 19.55 -10.88 4.93
N ASP A 144 19.78 -9.63 4.59
CA ASP A 144 20.97 -8.87 4.97
C ASP A 144 22.29 -9.61 4.63
N GLY A 145 22.35 -10.23 3.44
CA GLY A 145 23.53 -10.95 2.95
C GLY A 145 23.78 -12.33 3.59
N VAL A 146 22.90 -12.78 4.48
CA VAL A 146 23.00 -14.08 5.14
C VAL A 146 21.89 -15.00 4.67
N CYS A 147 22.24 -16.23 4.22
CA CYS A 147 21.23 -17.22 3.89
C CYS A 147 20.46 -17.63 5.16
N ARG A 148 19.17 -17.38 5.18
CA ARG A 148 18.27 -17.65 6.33
C ARG A 148 17.40 -18.88 6.13
N SER A 149 17.13 -19.23 4.89
CA SER A 149 16.35 -20.40 4.53
C SER A 149 16.67 -20.81 3.09
N VAL A 150 16.26 -21.99 2.71
CA VAL A 150 16.28 -22.45 1.33
C VAL A 150 14.91 -23.00 0.95
N CYS A 151 14.51 -22.73 -0.27
CA CYS A 151 13.41 -23.41 -0.94
C CYS A 151 14.02 -24.44 -1.89
N ARG A 152 13.56 -25.69 -1.84
CA ARG A 152 13.94 -26.74 -2.76
C ARG A 152 12.76 -27.09 -3.63
N ARG A 153 12.95 -27.10 -4.92
CA ARG A 153 11.95 -27.55 -5.89
C ARG A 153 12.42 -28.84 -6.55
N ALA A 154 11.62 -29.90 -6.48
CA ALA A 154 11.91 -31.14 -7.19
C ALA A 154 12.02 -30.87 -8.71
N ILE A 155 13.08 -31.39 -9.32
CA ILE A 155 13.29 -31.30 -10.77
C ILE A 155 12.34 -32.25 -11.48
N ASP A 156 12.25 -33.49 -10.99
CA ASP A 156 11.26 -34.44 -11.46
C ASP A 156 9.86 -34.06 -11.01
N PRO A 157 8.92 -33.80 -11.94
CA PRO A 157 7.56 -33.44 -11.63
C PRO A 157 6.76 -34.53 -10.90
N ALA A 158 7.21 -35.78 -10.92
CA ALA A 158 6.57 -36.87 -10.22
C ALA A 158 6.87 -36.92 -8.72
N VAL A 159 7.85 -36.14 -8.26
CA VAL A 159 8.22 -36.09 -6.83
C VAL A 159 7.29 -35.17 -6.05
N GLU A 160 6.65 -35.73 -5.02
CA GLU A 160 5.80 -34.99 -4.07
C GLU A 160 6.40 -35.00 -2.65
N PRO A 161 6.35 -33.92 -1.90
CA PRO A 161 5.87 -32.60 -2.30
C PRO A 161 6.85 -31.91 -3.26
N ARG A 162 6.30 -31.22 -4.26
CA ARG A 162 7.10 -30.53 -5.28
C ARG A 162 8.00 -29.45 -4.73
N TYR A 163 7.60 -28.83 -3.63
CA TYR A 163 8.37 -27.82 -2.91
C TYR A 163 8.67 -28.27 -1.47
N GLN A 164 9.89 -28.08 -1.07
CA GLN A 164 10.35 -28.36 0.30
C GLN A 164 11.07 -27.11 0.81
N ASN A 165 10.53 -26.52 1.87
CA ASN A 165 11.14 -25.36 2.51
C ASN A 165 11.93 -25.81 3.75
N SER A 166 13.06 -25.15 4.03
CA SER A 166 13.75 -25.32 5.30
C SER A 166 12.83 -25.00 6.48
N ARG A 167 13.10 -25.61 7.63
CA ARG A 167 12.30 -25.38 8.84
C ARG A 167 12.32 -23.91 9.26
N GLY A 168 11.16 -23.40 9.64
CA GLY A 168 10.96 -22.02 10.06
C GLY A 168 9.99 -21.27 9.14
N ALA A 169 9.68 -20.03 9.51
CA ALA A 169 8.81 -19.20 8.70
C ALA A 169 9.53 -18.78 7.40
N MET A 170 8.96 -19.14 6.25
CA MET A 170 9.49 -18.72 4.96
C MET A 170 9.54 -17.20 4.89
N GLN A 171 10.70 -16.66 4.52
CA GLN A 171 10.91 -15.22 4.33
C GLN A 171 10.55 -14.82 2.90
N LEU A 172 10.43 -13.51 2.65
CA LEU A 172 10.37 -12.99 1.29
C LEU A 172 11.67 -13.34 0.55
N TRP A 173 11.56 -13.90 -0.62
CA TRP A 173 12.73 -14.12 -1.45
C TRP A 173 13.18 -12.81 -2.09
N ASN A 174 14.48 -12.56 -2.10
CA ASN A 174 15.11 -11.36 -2.69
C ASN A 174 14.60 -10.02 -2.11
N SER A 175 14.38 -9.95 -0.80
CA SER A 175 13.94 -8.70 -0.16
C SER A 175 14.89 -7.51 -0.39
N ALA A 176 16.17 -7.75 -0.75
CA ALA A 176 17.13 -6.72 -1.14
C ALA A 176 16.71 -5.98 -2.44
N ALA A 177 15.84 -6.55 -3.27
CA ALA A 177 15.28 -5.86 -4.42
C ALA A 177 14.52 -4.59 -4.03
N MET A 178 13.92 -4.55 -2.83
CA MET A 178 13.21 -3.38 -2.33
C MET A 178 14.14 -2.15 -2.18
N GLU A 179 15.41 -2.38 -1.79
CA GLU A 179 16.40 -1.30 -1.70
C GLU A 179 16.83 -0.80 -3.09
N ARG A 180 16.93 -1.71 -4.06
CA ARG A 180 17.25 -1.37 -5.45
C ARG A 180 16.11 -0.65 -6.17
N ALA A 181 14.88 -0.90 -5.75
CA ALA A 181 13.66 -0.30 -6.28
C ALA A 181 13.29 1.04 -5.61
N ALA A 182 14.15 1.58 -4.73
CA ALA A 182 13.90 2.88 -4.09
C ALA A 182 13.76 3.99 -5.15
N GLY A 183 12.59 4.64 -5.20
CA GLY A 183 12.26 5.65 -6.21
C GLY A 183 12.10 5.09 -7.64
N LYS A 184 11.85 3.80 -7.77
CA LYS A 184 11.60 3.08 -9.02
C LYS A 184 10.47 2.07 -8.83
N GLU A 185 10.25 1.22 -9.81
CA GLU A 185 9.28 0.15 -9.76
C GLU A 185 9.84 -1.10 -9.06
N LEU A 186 8.98 -1.75 -8.27
CA LEU A 186 9.23 -3.06 -7.67
C LEU A 186 8.21 -4.05 -8.17
N PHE A 187 8.66 -5.14 -8.75
CA PHE A 187 7.78 -6.25 -9.10
C PHE A 187 7.58 -7.19 -7.90
N VAL A 188 6.36 -7.69 -7.73
CA VAL A 188 5.99 -8.63 -6.67
C VAL A 188 5.31 -9.84 -7.27
N THR A 189 5.90 -11.01 -7.06
CA THR A 189 5.42 -12.30 -7.57
C THR A 189 5.00 -13.24 -6.45
N GLU A 190 4.25 -14.28 -6.77
CA GLU A 190 3.96 -15.36 -5.84
C GLU A 190 5.17 -16.29 -5.67
N GLY A 191 5.74 -16.75 -6.80
CA GLY A 191 6.79 -17.74 -6.87
C GLY A 191 8.19 -17.17 -7.06
N ILE A 192 9.21 -17.95 -6.63
CA ILE A 192 10.63 -17.56 -6.75
C ILE A 192 11.07 -17.55 -8.22
N PHE A 193 10.61 -18.51 -9.03
CA PHE A 193 10.99 -18.57 -10.45
C PHE A 193 10.44 -17.38 -11.25
N ASP A 194 9.28 -16.87 -10.87
CA ASP A 194 8.70 -15.68 -11.48
C ASP A 194 9.52 -14.42 -11.16
N ALA A 195 9.93 -14.28 -9.90
CA ALA A 195 10.84 -13.19 -9.50
C ALA A 195 12.23 -13.33 -10.18
N LEU A 196 12.77 -14.55 -10.30
CA LEU A 196 14.02 -14.79 -11.02
C LEU A 196 13.89 -14.42 -12.51
N SER A 197 12.75 -14.68 -13.13
CA SER A 197 12.49 -14.32 -14.53
C SER A 197 12.50 -12.81 -14.74
N LEU A 198 11.95 -12.05 -13.82
CA LEU A 198 11.99 -10.59 -13.86
C LEU A 198 13.41 -10.05 -13.60
N GLU A 199 14.12 -10.60 -12.62
CA GLU A 199 15.53 -10.25 -12.34
C GLU A 199 16.46 -10.59 -13.51
N GLU A 200 16.17 -11.66 -14.26
CA GLU A 200 16.85 -12.03 -15.51
C GLU A 200 16.67 -10.96 -16.60
N LEU A 201 15.54 -10.29 -16.62
CA LEU A 201 15.24 -9.17 -17.50
C LEU A 201 15.73 -7.82 -16.96
N GLY A 202 16.30 -7.79 -15.75
CA GLY A 202 16.81 -6.58 -15.11
C GLY A 202 15.78 -5.80 -14.27
N PHE A 203 14.57 -6.33 -14.08
CA PHE A 203 13.54 -5.71 -13.24
C PHE A 203 13.68 -6.17 -11.78
N PRO A 204 13.76 -5.23 -10.80
CA PRO A 204 13.81 -5.58 -9.38
C PRO A 204 12.55 -6.34 -8.97
N ALA A 205 12.69 -7.56 -8.48
CA ALA A 205 11.56 -8.41 -8.12
C ALA A 205 11.72 -9.08 -6.76
N VAL A 206 10.61 -9.20 -6.03
CA VAL A 206 10.47 -9.91 -4.75
C VAL A 206 9.44 -11.02 -4.90
N ALA A 207 9.73 -12.23 -4.42
CA ALA A 207 8.71 -13.26 -4.31
C ALA A 207 8.16 -13.38 -2.89
N LEU A 208 6.84 -13.55 -2.78
CA LEU A 208 6.15 -13.78 -1.51
C LEU A 208 6.40 -15.19 -0.96
N CYS A 209 6.77 -16.14 -1.82
CA CYS A 209 6.87 -17.56 -1.48
C CYS A 209 5.53 -18.13 -0.97
N GLY A 210 4.45 -17.74 -1.61
CA GLY A 210 3.07 -18.16 -1.36
C GLY A 210 2.12 -16.98 -1.16
N ALA A 211 0.94 -17.06 -1.78
CA ALA A 211 -0.08 -15.99 -1.79
C ALA A 211 -0.53 -15.51 -0.40
N ALA A 212 -0.40 -16.36 0.64
CA ALA A 212 -0.75 -15.99 2.03
C ALA A 212 0.24 -15.01 2.68
N ASN A 213 1.43 -14.80 2.11
CA ASN A 213 2.49 -13.99 2.71
C ASN A 213 2.42 -12.49 2.38
N THR A 214 1.33 -12.00 1.82
CA THR A 214 1.13 -10.57 1.51
C THR A 214 1.44 -9.67 2.70
N GLY A 215 0.99 -10.06 3.91
CA GLY A 215 1.25 -9.31 5.14
C GLY A 215 2.74 -9.15 5.48
N LYS A 216 3.60 -10.09 5.08
CA LYS A 216 5.06 -9.97 5.29
C LYS A 216 5.68 -8.90 4.40
N LEU A 217 5.21 -8.77 3.15
CA LEU A 217 5.66 -7.72 2.25
C LEU A 217 5.28 -6.35 2.82
N VAL A 218 4.03 -6.22 3.24
CA VAL A 218 3.51 -4.97 3.82
C VAL A 218 4.28 -4.61 5.08
N GLN A 219 4.49 -5.56 5.99
CA GLN A 219 5.32 -5.36 7.17
C GLN A 219 6.74 -4.94 6.80
N LYS A 220 7.31 -5.56 5.77
CA LYS A 220 8.66 -5.23 5.31
C LYS A 220 8.72 -3.83 4.70
N ILE A 221 7.72 -3.44 3.93
CA ILE A 221 7.57 -2.07 3.42
C ILE A 221 7.46 -1.07 4.56
N ASP A 222 6.68 -1.35 5.60
CA ASP A 222 6.53 -0.51 6.78
C ASP A 222 7.85 -0.36 7.58
N GLU A 223 8.79 -1.32 7.47
CA GLU A 223 10.14 -1.23 8.04
C GLU A 223 11.06 -0.27 7.29
N TYR A 224 10.79 0.01 6.00
CA TYR A 224 11.55 0.98 5.21
C TYR A 224 10.95 2.36 5.41
N VAL A 225 11.78 3.32 5.79
CA VAL A 225 11.38 4.73 5.84
C VAL A 225 11.05 5.21 4.43
N PRO A 226 10.11 6.15 4.27
CA PRO A 226 9.63 6.63 2.96
C PRO A 226 10.68 7.01 1.91
N VAL A 227 11.92 7.24 2.32
CA VAL A 227 13.05 7.56 1.41
C VAL A 227 13.47 6.38 0.52
N ALA A 228 13.09 5.15 0.89
CA ALA A 228 13.48 3.93 0.18
C ALA A 228 12.27 3.13 -0.36
N TRP A 229 11.09 3.74 -0.40
CA TRP A 229 9.92 3.09 -0.99
C TRP A 229 10.03 3.04 -2.51
N PRO A 230 9.53 1.96 -3.14
CA PRO A 230 9.34 1.97 -4.57
C PRO A 230 8.33 3.08 -4.94
N GLU A 231 8.52 3.70 -6.07
CA GLU A 231 7.57 4.67 -6.61
C GLU A 231 6.25 4.00 -6.97
N ARG A 232 6.36 2.77 -7.49
CA ARG A 232 5.22 1.94 -7.87
C ARG A 232 5.53 0.48 -7.61
N VAL A 233 4.50 -0.29 -7.24
CA VAL A 233 4.56 -1.75 -7.12
C VAL A 233 3.81 -2.39 -8.29
N ILE A 234 4.49 -3.24 -9.05
CA ILE A 234 3.91 -4.00 -10.14
C ILE A 234 3.56 -5.40 -9.62
N LEU A 235 2.28 -5.70 -9.58
CA LEU A 235 1.74 -6.97 -9.07
C LEU A 235 1.76 -8.00 -10.20
N ALA A 236 2.53 -9.06 -10.03
CA ALA A 236 2.76 -10.10 -11.02
C ALA A 236 2.40 -11.48 -10.43
N GLY A 237 1.17 -11.61 -9.96
CA GLY A 237 0.59 -12.89 -9.55
C GLY A 237 0.23 -13.75 -10.75
N ASP A 238 0.14 -15.07 -10.51
CA ASP A 238 -0.25 -16.06 -11.52
C ASP A 238 -1.63 -15.72 -12.12
N ALA A 239 -1.89 -16.18 -13.34
CA ALA A 239 -3.14 -15.94 -14.07
C ALA A 239 -4.35 -16.68 -13.50
N ASP A 240 -4.21 -17.38 -12.39
CA ASP A 240 -5.27 -18.11 -11.72
C ASP A 240 -5.98 -17.28 -10.64
N ALA A 241 -7.01 -17.86 -10.01
CA ALA A 241 -7.79 -17.20 -8.97
C ALA A 241 -6.96 -16.85 -7.72
N ALA A 242 -5.93 -17.64 -7.39
CA ALA A 242 -5.06 -17.39 -6.24
C ALA A 242 -4.16 -16.18 -6.49
N GLY A 243 -3.52 -16.08 -7.66
CA GLY A 243 -2.71 -14.96 -8.06
C GLY A 243 -3.51 -13.67 -8.21
N GLN A 244 -4.73 -13.74 -8.76
CA GLN A 244 -5.65 -12.59 -8.82
C GLN A 244 -6.04 -12.10 -7.43
N GLY A 245 -6.40 -13.00 -6.52
CA GLY A 245 -6.73 -12.66 -5.12
C GLY A 245 -5.53 -12.08 -4.36
N MET A 246 -4.31 -12.56 -4.63
CA MET A 246 -3.07 -11.98 -4.12
C MET A 246 -2.89 -10.53 -4.61
N ASN A 247 -3.05 -10.30 -5.91
CA ASN A 247 -2.91 -8.98 -6.52
C ASN A 247 -3.93 -7.99 -5.92
N GLU A 248 -5.17 -8.40 -5.77
CA GLU A 248 -6.24 -7.57 -5.21
C GLU A 248 -5.95 -7.16 -3.77
N LYS A 249 -5.62 -8.14 -2.93
CA LYS A 249 -5.28 -7.93 -1.53
C LYS A 249 -4.04 -7.03 -1.35
N LEU A 250 -3.00 -7.22 -2.15
CA LEU A 250 -1.82 -6.35 -2.13
C LEU A 250 -2.16 -4.94 -2.58
N ARG A 251 -2.95 -4.79 -3.65
CA ARG A 251 -3.40 -3.48 -4.13
C ARG A 251 -4.10 -2.70 -3.02
N GLU A 252 -5.08 -3.30 -2.34
CA GLU A 252 -5.77 -2.66 -1.22
C GLU A 252 -4.81 -2.21 -0.13
N GLN A 253 -3.92 -3.10 0.32
CA GLN A 253 -2.99 -2.83 1.41
C GLN A 253 -1.95 -1.77 1.07
N LEU A 254 -1.46 -1.73 -0.17
CA LEU A 254 -0.45 -0.79 -0.63
C LEU A 254 -1.05 0.58 -0.96
N THR A 255 -2.24 0.60 -1.59
CA THR A 255 -2.97 1.84 -1.87
C THR A 255 -3.36 2.57 -0.57
N ALA A 256 -3.78 1.82 0.47
CA ALA A 256 -4.03 2.39 1.80
C ALA A 256 -2.79 3.05 2.43
N ARG A 257 -1.59 2.79 1.90
CA ARG A 257 -0.30 3.40 2.29
C ARG A 257 0.18 4.48 1.32
N GLY A 258 -0.63 4.82 0.32
CA GLY A 258 -0.27 5.79 -0.71
C GLY A 258 0.75 5.27 -1.73
N ILE A 259 0.94 3.94 -1.85
CA ILE A 259 1.82 3.33 -2.84
C ILE A 259 1.02 3.00 -4.09
N ALA A 260 1.43 3.54 -5.22
CA ALA A 260 0.82 3.26 -6.51
C ALA A 260 1.05 1.79 -6.92
N CYS A 261 0.02 1.14 -7.46
CA CYS A 261 0.09 -0.24 -7.93
C CYS A 261 -0.38 -0.36 -9.37
N ALA A 262 0.28 -1.22 -10.13
CA ALA A 262 -0.18 -1.71 -11.42
C ALA A 262 -0.17 -3.24 -11.42
N VAL A 263 -0.85 -3.88 -12.35
CA VAL A 263 -0.79 -5.33 -12.55
C VAL A 263 -0.05 -5.61 -13.84
N LEU A 264 0.89 -6.56 -13.80
CA LEU A 264 1.55 -7.06 -14.99
C LEU A 264 0.55 -7.85 -15.84
N ALA A 265 0.31 -7.39 -17.06
CA ALA A 265 -0.44 -8.16 -18.04
C ALA A 265 0.49 -9.20 -18.66
N LEU A 266 0.30 -10.47 -18.31
CA LEU A 266 1.09 -11.55 -18.91
C LEU A 266 0.77 -11.69 -20.41
N PRO A 267 1.75 -12.09 -21.23
CA PRO A 267 1.49 -12.45 -22.63
C PRO A 267 0.43 -13.54 -22.75
N ASP A 268 -0.33 -13.50 -23.84
CA ASP A 268 -1.43 -14.42 -24.09
C ASP A 268 -0.99 -15.89 -24.00
N GLY A 269 -1.77 -16.69 -23.30
CA GLY A 269 -1.54 -18.13 -23.12
C GLY A 269 -0.54 -18.49 -22.04
N CYS A 270 0.10 -17.52 -21.36
CA CYS A 270 1.02 -17.78 -20.26
C CYS A 270 0.28 -17.71 -18.91
N LYS A 271 0.54 -18.67 -18.04
CA LYS A 271 -0.07 -18.74 -16.70
C LYS A 271 0.74 -18.01 -15.63
N ASP A 272 2.06 -17.93 -15.81
CA ASP A 272 2.98 -17.32 -14.87
C ASP A 272 4.13 -16.60 -15.63
N VAL A 273 4.90 -15.80 -14.91
CA VAL A 273 6.00 -15.00 -15.48
C VAL A 273 7.13 -15.88 -16.03
N ASN A 274 7.43 -17.00 -15.35
CA ASN A 274 8.49 -17.90 -15.81
C ASN A 274 8.10 -18.62 -17.12
N GLU A 275 6.85 -19.02 -17.26
CA GLU A 275 6.36 -19.58 -18.52
C GLU A 275 6.47 -18.55 -19.66
N ALA A 276 6.09 -17.29 -19.39
CA ALA A 276 6.23 -16.21 -20.37
C ALA A 276 7.69 -15.96 -20.77
N LEU A 277 8.64 -16.01 -19.83
CA LEU A 277 10.07 -15.89 -20.12
C LEU A 277 10.54 -17.00 -21.07
N VAL A 278 10.11 -18.24 -20.83
CA VAL A 278 10.53 -19.41 -21.60
C VAL A 278 9.88 -19.42 -22.98
N GLN A 279 8.62 -19.06 -23.09
CA GLN A 279 7.87 -19.09 -24.34
C GLN A 279 8.21 -17.90 -25.26
N ASN A 280 8.28 -16.69 -24.71
CA ASN A 280 8.53 -15.47 -25.47
C ASN A 280 9.13 -14.36 -24.59
N ARG A 281 10.46 -14.37 -24.48
CA ARG A 281 11.24 -13.40 -23.70
C ARG A 281 10.92 -11.94 -24.07
N ASP A 282 10.86 -11.68 -25.39
CA ASP A 282 10.64 -10.31 -25.88
C ASP A 282 9.22 -9.79 -25.56
N ALA A 283 8.21 -10.65 -25.63
CA ALA A 283 6.85 -10.30 -25.26
C ALA A 283 6.75 -10.01 -23.74
N LEU A 284 7.43 -10.80 -22.89
CA LEU A 284 7.47 -10.53 -21.45
C LEU A 284 8.20 -9.22 -21.16
N GLN A 285 9.34 -8.97 -21.84
CA GLN A 285 10.08 -7.72 -21.71
C GLN A 285 9.17 -6.52 -22.04
N ALA A 286 8.48 -6.57 -23.17
CA ALA A 286 7.55 -5.52 -23.59
C ALA A 286 6.37 -5.32 -22.60
N ALA A 287 5.84 -6.42 -22.04
CA ALA A 287 4.79 -6.36 -21.01
C ALA A 287 5.28 -5.69 -19.73
N CYS A 288 6.51 -6.00 -19.29
CA CYS A 288 7.13 -5.36 -18.13
C CYS A 288 7.35 -3.86 -18.39
N GLU A 289 7.90 -3.50 -19.56
CA GLU A 289 8.10 -2.09 -19.96
C GLU A 289 6.78 -1.33 -20.03
N ALA A 290 5.71 -1.95 -20.55
CA ALA A 290 4.38 -1.34 -20.56
C ALA A 290 3.80 -1.16 -19.14
N ALA A 291 4.07 -2.08 -18.21
CA ALA A 291 3.60 -1.98 -16.84
C ALA A 291 4.30 -0.87 -16.05
N ILE A 292 5.57 -0.59 -16.35
CA ILE A 292 6.35 0.50 -15.74
C ILE A 292 6.23 1.82 -16.47
N ALA A 293 5.81 1.80 -17.75
CA ALA A 293 5.58 3.03 -18.49
C ALA A 293 4.70 3.96 -17.64
N PRO A 294 4.98 5.27 -17.60
CA PRO A 294 4.05 6.20 -17.03
C PRO A 294 2.72 5.88 -17.71
N GLN A 295 1.76 5.33 -16.96
CA GLN A 295 0.42 5.30 -17.49
C GLN A 295 0.18 6.75 -17.84
N THR A 296 0.10 7.05 -19.14
CA THR A 296 -0.61 8.24 -19.56
C THR A 296 -1.91 8.12 -18.78
N VAL A 297 -1.98 8.88 -17.70
CA VAL A 297 -3.20 9.10 -16.99
C VAL A 297 -4.11 9.47 -18.15
N GLN A 298 -5.02 8.57 -18.56
CA GLN A 298 -6.26 9.09 -19.11
C GLN A 298 -6.59 10.16 -18.12
N GLU A 299 -6.45 11.42 -18.55
CA GLU A 299 -6.62 12.57 -17.70
C GLU A 299 -7.77 12.24 -16.78
N GLN A 300 -7.46 11.71 -15.59
CA GLN A 300 -8.37 11.85 -14.48
C GLN A 300 -8.44 13.35 -14.39
N LEU A 301 -9.52 13.87 -15.00
CA LEU A 301 -9.89 15.25 -14.90
C LEU A 301 -9.48 15.66 -13.50
N THR A 302 -8.51 16.56 -13.38
CA THR A 302 -8.12 17.02 -12.05
C THR A 302 -9.41 17.44 -11.37
N LEU A 303 -9.46 17.44 -10.06
CA LEU A 303 -10.64 17.96 -9.35
C LEU A 303 -11.04 19.33 -9.91
N GLU A 304 -10.06 20.07 -10.41
CA GLU A 304 -10.21 21.35 -11.10
C GLU A 304 -10.86 21.18 -12.49
N ASP A 305 -10.46 20.20 -13.30
CA ASP A 305 -11.07 19.91 -14.59
C ASP A 305 -12.49 19.35 -14.44
N GLU A 306 -12.73 18.49 -13.45
CA GLU A 306 -14.08 18.02 -13.10
C GLU A 306 -14.94 19.16 -12.63
N PHE A 307 -14.38 20.08 -11.84
CA PHE A 307 -15.07 21.27 -11.38
C PHE A 307 -15.36 22.24 -12.53
N LEU A 308 -14.42 22.49 -13.43
CA LEU A 308 -14.61 23.31 -14.62
C LEU A 308 -15.64 22.68 -15.60
N ALA A 309 -15.60 21.37 -15.79
CA ALA A 309 -16.61 20.64 -16.56
C ALA A 309 -17.98 20.67 -15.89
N TYR A 310 -18.05 20.61 -14.56
CA TYR A 310 -19.27 20.81 -13.78
C TYR A 310 -19.82 22.23 -13.96
N LEU A 311 -18.96 23.27 -13.85
CA LEU A 311 -19.35 24.67 -14.08
C LEU A 311 -19.80 24.88 -15.51
N GLY A 312 -19.13 24.30 -16.50
CA GLY A 312 -19.54 24.38 -17.94
C GLY A 312 -20.90 23.75 -18.19
N ARG A 313 -21.19 22.60 -17.54
CA ARG A 313 -22.54 22.00 -17.62
C ARG A 313 -23.60 22.82 -16.88
N ARG A 314 -23.22 23.54 -15.84
CA ARG A 314 -24.12 24.42 -15.08
C ARG A 314 -24.50 25.68 -15.83
N GLY A 315 -23.61 26.25 -16.66
CA GLY A 315 -23.85 27.47 -17.43
C GLY A 315 -24.97 27.38 -18.48
N GLY A 316 -25.44 26.17 -18.80
CA GLY A 316 -26.59 25.93 -19.70
C GLY A 316 -27.86 25.40 -19.03
N ALA A 317 -27.81 25.08 -17.73
CA ALA A 317 -28.95 24.53 -17.01
C ALA A 317 -29.95 25.65 -16.64
N ALA A 318 -31.24 25.39 -16.87
CA ALA A 318 -32.29 26.32 -16.49
C ALA A 318 -32.28 26.53 -14.96
N VAL A 319 -31.99 27.74 -14.53
CA VAL A 319 -32.03 28.14 -13.13
C VAL A 319 -33.49 28.47 -12.77
N MET A 320 -33.96 28.03 -11.65
CA MET A 320 -35.33 28.23 -11.18
C MET A 320 -35.29 29.15 -9.94
N SER A 321 -35.89 30.34 -10.07
CA SER A 321 -36.02 31.28 -8.98
C SER A 321 -36.77 30.63 -7.78
N THR A 322 -36.26 30.81 -6.59
CA THR A 322 -36.94 30.40 -5.34
C THR A 322 -38.07 31.35 -4.95
N GLY A 323 -38.15 32.50 -5.60
CA GLY A 323 -39.04 33.62 -5.25
C GLY A 323 -38.55 34.46 -4.06
N ILE A 324 -37.34 34.16 -3.56
CA ILE A 324 -36.73 34.89 -2.44
C ILE A 324 -35.42 35.49 -2.94
N ALA A 325 -35.44 36.80 -3.25
CA ALA A 325 -34.33 37.48 -3.91
C ALA A 325 -32.98 37.34 -3.22
N GLY A 326 -32.95 37.31 -1.89
CA GLY A 326 -31.71 37.07 -1.11
C GLY A 326 -31.17 35.66 -1.25
N LEU A 327 -32.07 34.68 -1.34
CA LEU A 327 -31.68 33.26 -1.53
C LEU A 327 -31.27 33.04 -3.00
N ASP A 328 -31.97 33.58 -3.96
CA ASP A 328 -31.59 33.48 -5.35
C ASP A 328 -30.21 34.09 -5.62
N LYS A 329 -29.92 35.24 -4.99
CA LYS A 329 -28.59 35.84 -5.07
C LYS A 329 -27.50 34.95 -4.47
N ALA A 330 -27.78 34.29 -3.36
CA ALA A 330 -26.85 33.36 -2.70
C ALA A 330 -26.65 32.07 -3.49
N LEU A 331 -27.64 31.66 -4.30
CA LEU A 331 -27.65 30.48 -5.16
C LEU A 331 -27.29 30.77 -6.63
N ASP A 332 -26.69 31.92 -6.89
CA ASP A 332 -26.30 32.35 -8.27
C ASP A 332 -27.47 32.30 -9.27
N GLY A 333 -28.60 32.86 -8.87
CA GLY A 333 -29.82 32.99 -9.65
C GLY A 333 -30.99 32.10 -9.23
N GLY A 334 -30.80 31.13 -8.37
CA GLY A 334 -31.85 30.24 -7.88
C GLY A 334 -31.46 28.76 -7.81
N LEU A 335 -32.45 27.87 -7.83
CA LEU A 335 -32.24 26.43 -7.81
C LEU A 335 -31.76 25.90 -9.16
N HIS A 336 -30.70 25.12 -9.13
CA HIS A 336 -30.16 24.42 -10.30
C HIS A 336 -30.68 22.99 -10.36
N ALA A 337 -30.63 22.35 -11.51
CA ALA A 337 -30.95 20.96 -11.69
C ALA A 337 -30.02 20.09 -10.80
N GLY A 338 -30.58 19.13 -10.07
CA GLY A 338 -29.86 18.24 -9.18
C GLY A 338 -30.52 18.14 -7.81
N LEU A 339 -29.75 17.69 -6.81
CA LEU A 339 -30.19 17.56 -5.42
C LEU A 339 -29.78 18.81 -4.63
N THR A 340 -30.78 19.53 -4.08
CA THR A 340 -30.55 20.62 -3.14
C THR A 340 -30.96 20.19 -1.74
N VAL A 341 -30.07 20.31 -0.77
CA VAL A 341 -30.33 19.95 0.63
C VAL A 341 -30.50 21.17 1.49
N LEU A 342 -31.68 21.31 2.13
CA LEU A 342 -31.97 22.36 3.09
C LEU A 342 -31.81 21.83 4.53
N GLY A 343 -30.74 22.25 5.20
CA GLY A 343 -30.44 21.88 6.58
C GLY A 343 -30.73 23.03 7.57
N ALA A 344 -31.41 22.74 8.65
CA ALA A 344 -31.54 23.65 9.81
C ALA A 344 -31.97 22.85 11.06
N VAL A 345 -31.76 23.40 12.25
CA VAL A 345 -32.29 22.81 13.48
C VAL A 345 -33.82 22.74 13.49
N SER A 346 -34.38 21.92 14.35
CA SER A 346 -35.84 21.75 14.43
C SER A 346 -36.55 23.11 14.70
N SER A 347 -37.73 23.28 14.16
CA SER A 347 -38.58 24.45 14.30
C SER A 347 -38.10 25.77 13.69
N MET A 348 -37.06 25.74 12.84
CA MET A 348 -36.54 26.91 12.11
C MET A 348 -37.26 27.21 10.79
N GLY A 349 -38.42 26.61 10.54
CA GLY A 349 -39.24 26.93 9.36
C GLY A 349 -38.78 26.24 8.05
N LYS A 350 -37.98 25.15 8.08
CA LYS A 350 -37.56 24.39 6.89
C LYS A 350 -38.72 24.04 5.96
N THR A 351 -39.75 23.44 6.53
CA THR A 351 -40.95 23.00 5.78
C THR A 351 -41.69 24.18 5.18
N SER A 352 -41.83 25.31 5.96
CA SER A 352 -42.47 26.51 5.49
C SER A 352 -41.70 27.11 4.30
N LEU A 353 -40.37 27.17 4.37
CA LEU A 353 -39.53 27.63 3.27
C LEU A 353 -39.63 26.74 2.03
N MET A 354 -39.65 25.40 2.21
CA MET A 354 -39.83 24.46 1.11
C MET A 354 -41.18 24.63 0.44
N LEU A 355 -42.26 24.79 1.19
CA LEU A 355 -43.60 25.00 0.66
C LEU A 355 -43.70 26.34 -0.08
N GLN A 356 -43.10 27.41 0.41
CA GLN A 356 -43.04 28.70 -0.26
C GLN A 356 -42.32 28.63 -1.60
N MET A 357 -41.16 27.95 -1.64
CA MET A 357 -40.44 27.70 -2.90
C MET A 357 -41.26 26.86 -3.89
N ALA A 358 -41.91 25.79 -3.37
CA ALA A 358 -42.77 24.92 -4.16
C ALA A 358 -43.94 25.69 -4.80
N ASP A 359 -44.60 26.55 -4.02
CA ASP A 359 -45.68 27.42 -4.50
C ASP A 359 -45.21 28.39 -5.59
N THR A 360 -44.06 29.01 -5.38
CA THR A 360 -43.42 29.91 -6.37
C THR A 360 -43.12 29.16 -7.68
N LEU A 361 -42.56 27.98 -7.60
CA LEU A 361 -42.24 27.14 -8.76
C LEU A 361 -43.49 26.69 -9.50
N ALA A 362 -44.54 26.30 -8.76
CA ALA A 362 -45.85 25.95 -9.36
C ALA A 362 -46.50 27.12 -10.03
N ALA A 363 -46.49 28.32 -9.45
CA ALA A 363 -46.97 29.56 -10.03
C ALA A 363 -46.21 29.94 -11.32
N ALA A 364 -44.93 29.59 -11.42
CA ALA A 364 -44.11 29.73 -12.62
C ALA A 364 -44.33 28.61 -13.66
N GLY A 365 -45.32 27.76 -13.48
CA GLY A 365 -45.69 26.68 -14.42
C GLY A 365 -44.80 25.45 -14.37
N ARG A 366 -44.05 25.25 -13.27
CA ARG A 366 -43.22 24.06 -13.08
C ARG A 366 -44.03 22.95 -12.39
N ASN A 367 -43.82 21.72 -12.81
CA ASN A 367 -44.41 20.57 -12.11
C ASN A 367 -43.69 20.35 -10.75
N VAL A 368 -44.46 20.45 -9.70
CA VAL A 368 -43.98 20.19 -8.32
C VAL A 368 -44.74 19.00 -7.79
N LEU A 369 -44.02 18.00 -7.27
CA LEU A 369 -44.57 16.75 -6.73
C LEU A 369 -44.38 16.69 -5.22
#